data_34e3ffbf9731902f5031484c977633b2
#
_entry.id   34e3ffbf9731902f5031484c977633b2
#
_cell.length_a   1.000
_cell.length_b   1.000
_cell.length_c   1.000
_cell.angle_alpha   90.00
_cell.angle_beta   90.00
_cell.angle_gamma   90.00
#
_symmetry.space_group_name_H-M   'P 1'
#
loop_
_entity.id
_entity.type
_entity.pdbx_description
1 polymer ?
#
loop_
_entity_poly.entity_id
_entity_poly.type
_entity_poly.pdbx_seq_one_letter_code
_entity_poly.pdbx_strand_id
1 'polypeptide(L)'
;MDKPTIVMVHGAWHWGGCFLKVVNLLAQMGYPVVSPDLKSHGYSAATYDQVTDMADYVAPVSAILQAATSPVVLLGHSMGGVALTYLAELYPDKIRKLIYLTAFMTPRGKSANSYIFSTAYATDPVAVELFQLLSASSDNKGVVLDAAQSRLVKAAFYADCSDRDVAIAAANVIPINSNIPYTAVAASTAARFGSIPRMFIECTLDKAIPIAQQRQMQADVPGATVITLATGHSPFFSEPDQLAHLIATAAS
;
A
#
# COMPACT_ATOMS: atom_id res chain seq x y z
N MET A 1 -14.79 13.04 21.90
CA MET A 1 -13.93 11.82 21.82
C MET A 1 -12.70 12.19 21.03
N ASP A 2 -11.52 11.80 21.50
CA ASP A 2 -10.29 12.06 20.79
C ASP A 2 -10.29 11.30 19.45
N LYS A 3 -9.78 11.93 18.40
CA LYS A 3 -9.69 11.31 17.07
C LYS A 3 -8.65 10.18 17.09
N PRO A 4 -8.91 9.04 16.44
CA PRO A 4 -7.95 7.94 16.39
C PRO A 4 -6.70 8.34 15.61
N THR A 5 -5.55 7.77 15.97
CA THR A 5 -4.34 7.88 15.17
C THR A 5 -4.53 7.15 13.84
N ILE A 6 -4.12 7.78 12.74
CA ILE A 6 -4.10 7.18 11.42
C ILE A 6 -2.66 6.82 11.10
N VAL A 7 -2.40 5.54 10.81
CA VAL A 7 -1.09 5.03 10.40
C VAL A 7 -1.17 4.68 8.92
N MET A 8 -0.30 5.26 8.08
CA MET A 8 -0.32 5.09 6.64
C MET A 8 0.92 4.32 6.17
N VAL A 9 0.71 3.20 5.49
CA VAL A 9 1.74 2.27 5.03
C VAL A 9 1.86 2.35 3.51
N HIS A 10 3.03 2.73 3.04
CA HIS A 10 3.31 2.92 1.60
C HIS A 10 3.44 1.60 0.83
N GLY A 11 3.38 1.69 -0.49
CA GLY A 11 3.58 0.58 -1.43
C GLY A 11 5.05 0.28 -1.72
N ALA A 12 5.27 -0.68 -2.63
CA ALA A 12 6.60 -1.02 -3.13
C ALA A 12 7.31 0.20 -3.71
N TRP A 13 8.63 0.25 -3.55
CA TRP A 13 9.55 1.32 -3.98
C TRP A 13 9.28 2.71 -3.38
N HIS A 14 8.13 2.94 -2.75
CA HIS A 14 7.73 4.23 -2.16
C HIS A 14 8.35 4.43 -0.76
N TRP A 15 7.96 5.51 -0.10
CA TRP A 15 8.40 5.93 1.23
C TRP A 15 7.25 6.58 2.00
N GLY A 16 7.37 6.73 3.29
CA GLY A 16 6.30 7.30 4.12
C GLY A 16 5.92 8.73 3.74
N GLY A 17 6.91 9.55 3.34
CA GLY A 17 6.68 10.93 2.91
C GLY A 17 5.86 11.10 1.62
N CYS A 18 5.58 10.03 0.87
CA CYS A 18 4.68 10.11 -0.29
C CYS A 18 3.27 10.59 0.10
N PHE A 19 2.86 10.33 1.34
CA PHE A 19 1.54 10.76 1.86
C PHE A 19 1.50 12.19 2.41
N LEU A 20 2.58 12.98 2.33
CA LEU A 20 2.70 14.25 3.04
C LEU A 20 1.54 15.23 2.79
N LYS A 21 0.99 15.30 1.58
CA LYS A 21 -0.17 16.14 1.28
C LYS A 21 -1.39 15.71 2.10
N VAL A 22 -1.67 14.42 2.14
CA VAL A 22 -2.80 13.82 2.88
C VAL A 22 -2.57 13.91 4.39
N VAL A 23 -1.35 13.68 4.86
CA VAL A 23 -0.95 13.85 6.27
C VAL A 23 -1.26 15.27 6.76
N ASN A 24 -0.88 16.29 5.99
CA ASN A 24 -1.14 17.68 6.34
C ASN A 24 -2.64 17.99 6.41
N LEU A 25 -3.42 17.52 5.45
CA LEU A 25 -4.88 17.72 5.43
C LEU A 25 -5.57 17.02 6.61
N LEU A 26 -5.22 15.79 6.90
CA LEU A 26 -5.76 15.05 8.06
C LEU A 26 -5.36 15.70 9.38
N ALA A 27 -4.11 16.20 9.50
CA ALA A 27 -3.66 16.94 10.67
C ALA A 27 -4.44 18.24 10.88
N GLN A 28 -4.75 18.99 9.80
CA GLN A 28 -5.63 20.16 9.86
C GLN A 28 -7.05 19.79 10.30
N MET A 29 -7.52 18.58 9.95
CA MET A 29 -8.79 18.04 10.44
C MET A 29 -8.69 17.52 11.89
N GLY A 30 -7.51 17.64 12.55
CA GLY A 30 -7.29 17.26 13.95
C GLY A 30 -7.00 15.77 14.19
N TYR A 31 -6.62 15.00 13.17
CA TYR A 31 -6.19 13.61 13.33
C TYR A 31 -4.68 13.55 13.63
N PRO A 32 -4.25 12.78 14.62
CA PRO A 32 -2.85 12.35 14.69
C PRO A 32 -2.55 11.41 13.52
N VAL A 33 -1.49 11.71 12.74
CA VAL A 33 -1.12 10.91 11.56
C VAL A 33 0.34 10.52 11.60
N VAL A 34 0.64 9.27 11.29
CA VAL A 34 2.00 8.74 11.19
C VAL A 34 2.12 7.96 9.86
N SER A 35 3.18 8.23 9.11
CA SER A 35 3.49 7.50 7.88
C SER A 35 4.95 7.04 7.90
N PRO A 36 5.25 5.89 8.56
CA PRO A 36 6.61 5.39 8.69
C PRO A 36 7.14 4.85 7.36
N ASP A 37 8.46 4.88 7.20
CA ASP A 37 9.14 4.07 6.21
C ASP A 37 9.14 2.60 6.65
N LEU A 38 8.82 1.68 5.75
CA LEU A 38 9.03 0.25 5.94
C LEU A 38 10.55 -0.04 5.91
N LYS A 39 10.98 -1.17 6.46
CA LYS A 39 12.38 -1.56 6.39
C LYS A 39 12.85 -1.60 4.94
N SER A 40 14.04 -1.12 4.66
CA SER A 40 14.68 -0.92 3.36
C SER A 40 14.07 0.18 2.46
N HIS A 41 13.19 1.01 3.00
CA HIS A 41 12.57 2.13 2.25
C HIS A 41 12.90 3.48 2.87
N GLY A 42 12.78 4.54 2.08
CA GLY A 42 12.94 5.91 2.53
C GLY A 42 14.27 6.14 3.26
N TYR A 43 14.22 6.52 4.52
CA TYR A 43 15.41 6.77 5.36
C TYR A 43 15.90 5.53 6.12
N SER A 44 15.40 4.34 5.83
CA SER A 44 15.91 3.10 6.43
C SER A 44 17.38 2.88 6.01
N ALA A 45 18.25 2.59 7.00
CA ALA A 45 19.63 2.24 6.71
C ALA A 45 19.81 0.81 6.14
N ALA A 46 18.76 -0.01 6.22
CA ALA A 46 18.79 -1.37 5.70
C ALA A 46 18.62 -1.40 4.18
N THR A 47 19.24 -2.36 3.53
CA THR A 47 19.06 -2.67 2.11
C THR A 47 17.98 -3.75 1.92
N TYR A 48 17.47 -3.91 0.68
CA TYR A 48 16.39 -4.85 0.38
C TYR A 48 16.73 -6.31 0.72
N ASP A 49 17.99 -6.72 0.58
CA ASP A 49 18.50 -8.07 0.84
C ASP A 49 18.68 -8.38 2.35
N GLN A 50 18.61 -7.35 3.19
CA GLN A 50 18.63 -7.44 4.66
C GLN A 50 17.22 -7.61 5.25
N VAL A 51 16.17 -7.62 4.43
CA VAL A 51 14.82 -7.93 4.86
C VAL A 51 14.66 -9.44 4.88
N THR A 52 14.48 -10.02 6.06
CA THR A 52 14.50 -11.48 6.27
C THR A 52 13.12 -12.13 6.17
N ASP A 53 12.08 -11.44 6.60
CA ASP A 53 10.69 -11.92 6.61
C ASP A 53 9.69 -10.77 6.72
N MET A 54 8.39 -11.08 6.79
CA MET A 54 7.34 -10.07 6.92
C MET A 54 7.38 -9.33 8.27
N ALA A 55 7.75 -10.01 9.35
CA ALA A 55 7.84 -9.36 10.67
C ALA A 55 8.92 -8.28 10.67
N ASP A 56 10.05 -8.59 10.06
CA ASP A 56 11.17 -7.68 9.87
C ASP A 56 10.82 -6.53 8.90
N TYR A 57 10.13 -6.84 7.79
CA TYR A 57 9.69 -5.84 6.81
C TYR A 57 8.79 -4.77 7.43
N VAL A 58 7.83 -5.17 8.27
CA VAL A 58 6.84 -4.29 8.91
C VAL A 58 7.24 -3.81 10.31
N ALA A 59 8.45 -4.12 10.78
CA ALA A 59 8.88 -3.80 12.15
C ALA A 59 8.65 -2.33 12.56
N PRO A 60 8.86 -1.31 11.70
CA PRO A 60 8.56 0.07 12.07
C PRO A 60 7.08 0.31 12.38
N VAL A 61 6.17 -0.32 11.63
CA VAL A 61 4.72 -0.21 11.86
C VAL A 61 4.31 -1.02 13.08
N SER A 62 4.89 -2.21 13.29
CA SER A 62 4.66 -3.04 14.49
C SER A 62 4.99 -2.28 15.77
N ALA A 63 6.11 -1.55 15.79
CA ALA A 63 6.50 -0.72 16.94
C ALA A 63 5.47 0.37 17.26
N ILE A 64 4.91 1.02 16.23
CA ILE A 64 3.85 2.02 16.38
C ILE A 64 2.58 1.37 16.97
N LEU A 65 2.16 0.22 16.44
CA LEU A 65 0.98 -0.49 16.94
C LEU A 65 1.15 -0.95 18.38
N GLN A 66 2.33 -1.46 18.74
CA GLN A 66 2.63 -1.89 20.11
C GLN A 66 2.59 -0.72 21.10
N ALA A 67 3.13 0.44 20.72
CA ALA A 67 3.14 1.65 21.53
C ALA A 67 1.76 2.33 21.61
N ALA A 68 0.84 2.05 20.69
CA ALA A 68 -0.46 2.69 20.66
C ALA A 68 -1.29 2.36 21.91
N THR A 69 -1.78 3.42 22.58
CA THR A 69 -2.64 3.32 23.78
C THR A 69 -4.12 3.11 23.44
N SER A 70 -4.51 3.36 22.18
CA SER A 70 -5.86 3.16 21.65
C SER A 70 -5.77 2.56 20.22
N PRO A 71 -6.78 1.81 19.78
CA PRO A 71 -6.76 1.23 18.44
C PRO A 71 -6.69 2.28 17.34
N VAL A 72 -5.81 2.08 16.36
CA VAL A 72 -5.54 2.99 15.25
C VAL A 72 -6.37 2.66 14.01
N VAL A 73 -6.50 3.61 13.10
CA VAL A 73 -6.90 3.35 11.71
C VAL A 73 -5.63 3.07 10.90
N LEU A 74 -5.55 1.91 10.26
CA LEU A 74 -4.39 1.50 9.50
C LEU A 74 -4.72 1.51 8.01
N LEU A 75 -4.04 2.38 7.24
CA LEU A 75 -4.18 2.48 5.79
C LEU A 75 -2.95 1.86 5.11
N GLY A 76 -3.18 1.08 4.05
CA GLY A 76 -2.11 0.56 3.20
C GLY A 76 -2.39 0.81 1.73
N HIS A 77 -1.38 1.32 1.04
CA HIS A 77 -1.40 1.56 -0.40
C HIS A 77 -0.65 0.46 -1.13
N SER A 78 -1.20 -0.03 -2.24
CA SER A 78 -0.49 -0.95 -3.14
C SER A 78 0.04 -2.19 -2.39
N MET A 79 1.34 -2.48 -2.44
CA MET A 79 1.98 -3.57 -1.68
C MET A 79 1.85 -3.41 -0.15
N GLY A 80 1.62 -2.19 0.34
CA GLY A 80 1.31 -1.94 1.75
C GLY A 80 0.07 -2.68 2.27
N GLY A 81 -0.83 -3.10 1.38
CA GLY A 81 -1.98 -3.94 1.74
C GLY A 81 -1.59 -5.33 2.26
N VAL A 82 -0.50 -5.91 1.75
CA VAL A 82 0.06 -7.17 2.30
C VAL A 82 0.51 -6.95 3.74
N ALA A 83 1.19 -5.82 4.01
CA ALA A 83 1.57 -5.43 5.36
C ALA A 83 0.34 -5.27 6.28
N LEU A 84 -0.75 -4.66 5.78
CA LEU A 84 -2.00 -4.54 6.54
C LEU A 84 -2.56 -5.89 6.95
N THR A 85 -2.69 -6.81 5.99
CA THR A 85 -3.22 -8.16 6.24
C THR A 85 -2.38 -8.90 7.30
N TYR A 86 -1.05 -8.79 7.20
CA TYR A 86 -0.12 -9.39 8.15
C TYR A 86 -0.24 -8.77 9.55
N LEU A 87 -0.22 -7.45 9.66
CA LEU A 87 -0.32 -6.72 10.93
C LEU A 87 -1.67 -6.92 11.61
N ALA A 88 -2.75 -6.98 10.85
CA ALA A 88 -4.10 -7.23 11.36
C ALA A 88 -4.22 -8.64 11.98
N GLU A 89 -3.51 -9.61 11.44
CA GLU A 89 -3.46 -10.94 12.06
C GLU A 89 -2.64 -10.95 13.36
N LEU A 90 -1.59 -10.13 13.46
CA LEU A 90 -0.76 -10.06 14.67
C LEU A 90 -1.38 -9.20 15.77
N TYR A 91 -1.98 -8.06 15.42
CA TYR A 91 -2.42 -7.03 16.37
C TYR A 91 -3.89 -6.62 16.17
N PRO A 92 -4.87 -7.56 16.15
CA PRO A 92 -6.26 -7.22 15.85
C PRO A 92 -6.85 -6.20 16.85
N ASP A 93 -6.48 -6.28 18.13
CA ASP A 93 -6.97 -5.39 19.18
C ASP A 93 -6.36 -3.98 19.12
N LYS A 94 -5.31 -3.78 18.33
CA LYS A 94 -4.65 -2.48 18.12
C LYS A 94 -5.16 -1.75 16.88
N ILE A 95 -6.04 -2.38 16.10
CA ILE A 95 -6.52 -1.83 14.84
C ILE A 95 -8.04 -1.70 14.86
N ARG A 96 -8.51 -0.46 14.77
CA ARG A 96 -9.93 -0.13 14.73
C ARG A 96 -10.56 -0.36 13.36
N LYS A 97 -9.80 -0.08 12.30
CA LYS A 97 -10.24 -0.20 10.90
C LYS A 97 -9.04 -0.35 9.98
N LEU A 98 -9.20 -1.15 8.94
CA LEU A 98 -8.26 -1.26 7.83
C LEU A 98 -8.79 -0.49 6.62
N ILE A 99 -7.91 0.28 5.95
CA ILE A 99 -8.21 0.96 4.68
C ILE A 99 -7.22 0.49 3.63
N TYR A 100 -7.70 -0.24 2.64
CA TYR A 100 -6.93 -0.67 1.47
C TYR A 100 -7.10 0.38 0.36
N LEU A 101 -6.05 1.11 0.04
CA LEU A 101 -6.03 2.12 -1.01
C LEU A 101 -5.40 1.53 -2.25
N THR A 102 -6.20 1.13 -3.23
CA THR A 102 -5.75 0.41 -4.43
C THR A 102 -4.63 -0.57 -4.10
N ALA A 103 -4.90 -1.52 -3.19
CA ALA A 103 -3.88 -2.29 -2.50
C ALA A 103 -4.12 -3.80 -2.58
N PHE A 104 -3.04 -4.58 -2.40
CA PHE A 104 -3.14 -6.04 -2.33
C PHE A 104 -3.84 -6.48 -1.04
N MET A 105 -5.10 -6.88 -1.16
CA MET A 105 -5.89 -7.51 -0.10
C MET A 105 -5.92 -9.02 -0.36
N THR A 106 -4.92 -9.74 0.16
CA THR A 106 -4.73 -11.16 -0.14
C THR A 106 -5.53 -12.06 0.80
N PRO A 107 -6.32 -13.02 0.27
CA PRO A 107 -7.01 -14.00 1.09
C PRO A 107 -6.02 -15.02 1.68
N ARG A 108 -6.46 -15.72 2.72
CA ARG A 108 -5.68 -16.80 3.33
C ARG A 108 -5.18 -17.80 2.27
N GLY A 109 -3.90 -18.15 2.36
CA GLY A 109 -3.26 -19.13 1.49
C GLY A 109 -2.77 -18.55 0.15
N LYS A 110 -3.01 -17.27 -0.15
CA LYS A 110 -2.49 -16.59 -1.33
C LYS A 110 -1.46 -15.52 -0.96
N SER A 111 -0.59 -15.19 -1.91
CA SER A 111 0.37 -14.08 -1.84
C SER A 111 0.03 -13.02 -2.88
N ALA A 112 0.70 -11.86 -2.86
CA ALA A 112 0.57 -10.86 -3.91
C ALA A 112 0.95 -11.46 -5.29
N ASN A 113 1.98 -12.31 -5.35
CA ASN A 113 2.38 -13.01 -6.57
C ASN A 113 1.27 -13.89 -7.16
N SER A 114 0.35 -14.42 -6.33
CA SER A 114 -0.79 -15.19 -6.82
C SER A 114 -1.72 -14.37 -7.73
N TYR A 115 -1.72 -13.05 -7.56
CA TYR A 115 -2.45 -12.11 -8.41
C TYR A 115 -1.58 -11.58 -9.55
N ILE A 116 -0.36 -11.13 -9.24
CA ILE A 116 0.58 -10.52 -10.22
C ILE A 116 0.86 -11.49 -11.37
N PHE A 117 1.03 -12.77 -11.08
CA PHE A 117 1.25 -13.82 -12.10
C PHE A 117 -0.01 -14.55 -12.53
N SER A 118 -1.21 -14.05 -12.17
CA SER A 118 -2.45 -14.61 -12.72
C SER A 118 -2.56 -14.30 -14.21
N THR A 119 -3.19 -15.21 -14.98
CA THR A 119 -3.40 -15.00 -16.41
C THR A 119 -4.16 -13.71 -16.68
N ALA A 120 -5.18 -13.40 -15.87
CA ALA A 120 -5.99 -12.20 -16.00
C ALA A 120 -5.15 -10.91 -15.88
N TYR A 121 -4.20 -10.86 -14.94
CA TYR A 121 -3.33 -9.70 -14.78
C TYR A 121 -2.22 -9.64 -15.84
N ALA A 122 -1.58 -10.77 -16.13
CA ALA A 122 -0.50 -10.85 -17.12
C ALA A 122 -0.94 -10.51 -18.54
N THR A 123 -2.22 -10.69 -18.84
CA THR A 123 -2.80 -10.36 -20.17
C THR A 123 -3.59 -9.06 -20.16
N ASP A 124 -3.68 -8.35 -19.03
CA ASP A 124 -4.35 -7.05 -18.97
C ASP A 124 -3.48 -6.01 -19.70
N PRO A 125 -4.00 -5.40 -20.79
CA PRO A 125 -3.23 -4.44 -21.57
C PRO A 125 -2.80 -3.21 -20.78
N VAL A 126 -3.48 -2.92 -19.67
CA VAL A 126 -3.16 -1.80 -18.78
C VAL A 126 -1.92 -2.11 -17.92
N ALA A 127 -1.75 -3.37 -17.50
CA ALA A 127 -0.62 -3.80 -16.66
C ALA A 127 0.68 -4.06 -17.43
N VAL A 128 0.62 -4.24 -18.73
CA VAL A 128 1.78 -4.60 -19.59
C VAL A 128 2.93 -3.58 -19.45
N GLU A 129 2.61 -2.28 -19.35
CA GLU A 129 3.63 -1.25 -19.21
C GLU A 129 4.39 -1.37 -17.89
N LEU A 130 3.73 -1.75 -16.79
CA LEU A 130 4.38 -1.98 -15.51
C LEU A 130 5.39 -3.14 -15.57
N PHE A 131 5.04 -4.25 -16.22
CA PHE A 131 5.95 -5.39 -16.32
C PHE A 131 7.23 -5.08 -17.09
N GLN A 132 7.21 -4.12 -18.03
CA GLN A 132 8.41 -3.67 -18.73
C GLN A 132 9.40 -2.93 -17.82
N LEU A 133 8.93 -2.42 -16.68
CA LEU A 133 9.75 -1.70 -15.69
C LEU A 133 10.38 -2.62 -14.65
N LEU A 134 9.92 -3.87 -14.55
CA LEU A 134 10.27 -4.73 -13.43
C LEU A 134 11.19 -5.87 -13.86
N SER A 135 12.20 -6.14 -13.01
CA SER A 135 13.07 -7.31 -13.16
C SER A 135 13.46 -7.85 -11.78
N ALA A 136 13.95 -9.08 -11.74
CA ALA A 136 14.55 -9.61 -10.51
C ALA A 136 15.92 -8.97 -10.27
N SER A 137 16.28 -8.75 -8.99
CA SER A 137 17.65 -8.41 -8.63
C SER A 137 18.60 -9.57 -8.93
N SER A 138 19.91 -9.29 -9.06
CA SER A 138 20.93 -10.30 -9.40
C SER A 138 21.01 -11.46 -8.39
N ASP A 139 20.60 -11.23 -7.14
CA ASP A 139 20.55 -12.23 -6.07
C ASP A 139 19.16 -12.86 -5.89
N ASN A 140 18.17 -12.48 -6.71
CA ASN A 140 16.78 -12.91 -6.64
C ASN A 140 16.07 -12.59 -5.30
N LYS A 141 16.59 -11.65 -4.50
CA LYS A 141 15.96 -11.23 -3.23
C LYS A 141 15.12 -9.97 -3.36
N GLY A 142 15.15 -9.32 -4.50
CA GLY A 142 14.44 -8.08 -4.74
C GLY A 142 13.80 -7.99 -6.10
N VAL A 143 12.91 -7.01 -6.22
CA VAL A 143 12.27 -6.59 -7.47
C VAL A 143 12.77 -5.20 -7.82
N VAL A 144 13.47 -5.11 -8.94
CA VAL A 144 14.08 -3.88 -9.48
C VAL A 144 13.03 -3.10 -10.24
N LEU A 145 12.97 -1.79 -10.00
CA LEU A 145 12.23 -0.82 -10.79
C LEU A 145 13.21 -0.06 -11.69
N ASP A 146 13.07 -0.15 -12.99
CA ASP A 146 13.83 0.66 -13.94
C ASP A 146 13.31 2.11 -13.97
N ALA A 147 13.73 2.90 -12.99
CA ALA A 147 13.35 4.29 -12.85
C ALA A 147 13.88 5.20 -13.99
N ALA A 148 14.82 4.74 -14.78
CA ALA A 148 15.33 5.49 -15.94
C ALA A 148 14.26 5.61 -17.05
N GLN A 149 13.32 4.70 -17.12
CA GLN A 149 12.18 4.75 -18.03
C GLN A 149 11.07 5.68 -17.50
N SER A 150 11.40 6.94 -17.26
CA SER A 150 10.54 7.93 -16.59
C SER A 150 9.11 8.04 -17.17
N ARG A 151 8.95 7.89 -18.51
CA ARG A 151 7.64 7.91 -19.17
C ARG A 151 6.77 6.73 -18.73
N LEU A 152 7.31 5.54 -18.65
CA LEU A 152 6.58 4.34 -18.23
C LEU A 152 6.30 4.38 -16.72
N VAL A 153 7.26 4.85 -15.91
CA VAL A 153 7.06 5.06 -14.47
C VAL A 153 5.92 6.04 -14.22
N LYS A 154 5.90 7.18 -14.94
CA LYS A 154 4.78 8.13 -14.88
C LYS A 154 3.47 7.46 -15.30
N ALA A 155 3.46 6.73 -16.41
CA ALA A 155 2.25 6.09 -16.92
C ALA A 155 1.69 5.04 -15.94
N ALA A 156 2.55 4.22 -15.30
CA ALA A 156 2.14 3.17 -14.38
C ALA A 156 1.66 3.71 -13.02
N PHE A 157 2.44 4.62 -12.41
CA PHE A 157 2.21 5.02 -11.02
C PHE A 157 1.62 6.42 -10.83
N TYR A 158 1.81 7.33 -11.80
CA TYR A 158 1.55 8.77 -11.63
C TYR A 158 0.85 9.39 -12.86
N ALA A 159 0.01 8.61 -13.56
CA ALA A 159 -0.59 9.02 -14.83
C ALA A 159 -1.38 10.32 -14.75
N ASP A 160 -2.08 10.55 -13.64
CA ASP A 160 -2.93 11.69 -13.33
C ASP A 160 -2.27 12.72 -12.38
N CYS A 161 -0.98 12.51 -12.04
CA CYS A 161 -0.25 13.39 -11.14
C CYS A 161 0.42 14.56 -11.90
N SER A 162 0.61 15.68 -11.20
CA SER A 162 1.34 16.83 -11.75
C SER A 162 2.82 16.49 -12.00
N ASP A 163 3.47 17.20 -12.92
CA ASP A 163 4.91 17.00 -13.19
C ASP A 163 5.77 17.28 -11.96
N ARG A 164 5.33 18.20 -11.08
CA ARG A 164 5.98 18.46 -9.79
C ARG A 164 5.92 17.22 -8.88
N ASP A 165 4.76 16.58 -8.78
CA ASP A 165 4.59 15.38 -7.95
C ASP A 165 5.41 14.21 -8.51
N VAL A 166 5.45 14.06 -9.83
CA VAL A 166 6.29 13.07 -10.51
C VAL A 166 7.76 13.30 -10.20
N ALA A 167 8.23 14.54 -10.24
CA ALA A 167 9.62 14.89 -9.92
C ALA A 167 9.95 14.57 -8.45
N ILE A 168 9.04 14.87 -7.51
CA ILE A 168 9.19 14.51 -6.09
C ILE A 168 9.26 12.99 -5.94
N ALA A 169 8.37 12.25 -6.58
CA ALA A 169 8.36 10.80 -6.54
C ALA A 169 9.67 10.21 -7.10
N ALA A 170 10.09 10.65 -8.29
CA ALA A 170 11.31 10.18 -8.94
C ALA A 170 12.59 10.39 -8.09
N ALA A 171 12.60 11.45 -7.26
CA ALA A 171 13.74 11.74 -6.37
C ALA A 171 13.77 10.86 -5.11
N ASN A 172 12.68 10.16 -4.78
CA ASN A 172 12.53 9.46 -3.49
C ASN A 172 12.22 7.95 -3.62
N VAL A 173 11.78 7.47 -4.79
CA VAL A 173 11.57 6.03 -4.99
C VAL A 173 12.90 5.29 -4.92
N ILE A 174 12.90 4.13 -4.25
CA ILE A 174 14.07 3.26 -4.19
C ILE A 174 14.12 2.37 -5.45
N PRO A 175 15.33 2.00 -5.92
CA PRO A 175 15.46 1.20 -7.15
C PRO A 175 15.09 -0.28 -6.95
N ILE A 176 15.21 -0.82 -5.74
CA ILE A 176 14.99 -2.24 -5.48
C ILE A 176 14.15 -2.42 -4.22
N ASN A 177 13.00 -3.07 -4.35
CA ASN A 177 12.16 -3.50 -3.24
C ASN A 177 12.45 -4.96 -2.88
N SER A 178 12.45 -5.31 -1.59
CA SER A 178 12.56 -6.72 -1.16
C SER A 178 11.45 -7.58 -1.79
N ASN A 179 11.74 -8.81 -2.14
CA ASN A 179 10.74 -9.75 -2.67
C ASN A 179 9.83 -10.34 -1.58
N ILE A 180 10.14 -10.14 -0.30
CA ILE A 180 9.40 -10.68 0.84
C ILE A 180 7.89 -10.38 0.77
N PRO A 181 7.41 -9.12 0.61
CA PRO A 181 5.97 -8.87 0.58
C PRO A 181 5.27 -9.47 -0.64
N TYR A 182 5.98 -9.73 -1.73
CA TYR A 182 5.39 -10.35 -2.94
C TYR A 182 5.12 -11.84 -2.74
N THR A 183 5.99 -12.52 -2.01
CA THR A 183 5.97 -13.98 -1.80
C THR A 183 5.26 -14.39 -0.52
N ALA A 184 5.07 -13.48 0.41
CA ALA A 184 4.44 -13.74 1.70
C ALA A 184 3.01 -14.28 1.52
N VAL A 185 2.78 -15.49 2.01
CA VAL A 185 1.47 -16.13 1.99
C VAL A 185 0.65 -15.64 3.18
N ALA A 186 -0.54 -15.10 2.91
CA ALA A 186 -1.42 -14.61 3.96
C ALA A 186 -1.90 -15.74 4.86
N ALA A 187 -1.75 -15.57 6.17
CA ALA A 187 -2.19 -16.50 7.20
C ALA A 187 -3.46 -16.01 7.93
N SER A 188 -4.19 -15.06 7.32
CA SER A 188 -5.33 -14.37 7.91
C SER A 188 -6.43 -15.33 8.40
N THR A 189 -7.02 -15.02 9.56
CA THR A 189 -8.11 -15.78 10.17
C THR A 189 -9.37 -14.93 10.33
N ALA A 190 -10.54 -15.57 10.39
CA ALA A 190 -11.81 -14.86 10.60
C ALA A 190 -11.87 -14.18 11.99
N ALA A 191 -11.23 -14.78 13.00
CA ALA A 191 -11.26 -14.30 14.38
C ALA A 191 -10.34 -13.06 14.60
N ARG A 192 -9.32 -12.86 13.76
CA ARG A 192 -8.34 -11.77 13.91
C ARG A 192 -8.49 -10.76 12.77
N PHE A 193 -7.84 -10.96 11.64
CA PHE A 193 -8.01 -10.10 10.45
C PHE A 193 -9.49 -9.93 10.06
N GLY A 194 -10.25 -11.03 10.05
CA GLY A 194 -11.66 -11.05 9.64
C GLY A 194 -12.60 -10.27 10.55
N SER A 195 -12.24 -10.07 11.83
CA SER A 195 -13.05 -9.32 12.80
C SER A 195 -12.93 -7.79 12.66
N ILE A 196 -11.91 -7.31 11.95
CA ILE A 196 -11.64 -5.87 11.83
C ILE A 196 -12.48 -5.30 10.67
N PRO A 197 -13.23 -4.19 10.88
CA PRO A 197 -13.91 -3.49 9.81
C PRO A 197 -12.94 -3.05 8.71
N ARG A 198 -13.31 -3.29 7.45
CA ARG A 198 -12.47 -2.99 6.28
C ARG A 198 -13.15 -2.04 5.32
N MET A 199 -12.35 -1.16 4.73
CA MET A 199 -12.71 -0.34 3.58
C MET A 199 -11.72 -0.61 2.46
N PHE A 200 -12.20 -0.65 1.23
CA PHE A 200 -11.37 -0.68 0.03
C PHE A 200 -11.67 0.57 -0.80
N ILE A 201 -10.67 1.39 -1.03
CA ILE A 201 -10.74 2.53 -1.94
C ILE A 201 -10.15 2.06 -3.26
N GLU A 202 -11.02 1.77 -4.23
CA GLU A 202 -10.61 1.35 -5.57
C GLU A 202 -10.35 2.55 -6.47
N CYS A 203 -9.31 2.48 -7.31
CA CYS A 203 -8.92 3.50 -8.25
C CYS A 203 -9.15 2.98 -9.68
N THR A 204 -10.12 3.58 -10.42
CA THR A 204 -10.58 3.04 -11.70
C THR A 204 -9.63 3.26 -12.86
N LEU A 205 -8.70 4.22 -12.74
CA LEU A 205 -7.71 4.55 -13.77
C LEU A 205 -6.31 4.02 -13.42
N ASP A 206 -6.22 3.16 -12.40
CA ASP A 206 -4.97 2.57 -11.94
C ASP A 206 -4.38 1.64 -13.00
N LYS A 207 -3.12 1.86 -13.35
CA LYS A 207 -2.37 1.06 -14.33
C LYS A 207 -1.34 0.13 -13.67
N ALA A 208 -1.09 0.27 -12.37
CA ALA A 208 -0.24 -0.62 -11.62
C ALA A 208 -1.03 -1.81 -11.02
N ILE A 209 -2.24 -1.56 -10.52
CA ILE A 209 -3.19 -2.60 -10.10
C ILE A 209 -4.52 -2.33 -10.82
N PRO A 210 -4.72 -2.88 -12.02
CA PRO A 210 -5.94 -2.64 -12.81
C PRO A 210 -7.22 -2.89 -12.02
N ILE A 211 -8.27 -2.14 -12.33
CA ILE A 211 -9.55 -2.20 -11.62
C ILE A 211 -10.13 -3.62 -11.55
N ALA A 212 -9.94 -4.43 -12.59
CA ALA A 212 -10.38 -5.82 -12.61
C ALA A 212 -9.68 -6.64 -11.51
N GLN A 213 -8.38 -6.40 -11.30
CA GLN A 213 -7.60 -7.05 -10.26
C GLN A 213 -8.01 -6.58 -8.85
N GLN A 214 -8.26 -5.28 -8.66
CA GLN A 214 -8.76 -4.75 -7.40
C GLN A 214 -10.10 -5.41 -7.03
N ARG A 215 -11.02 -5.51 -7.98
CA ARG A 215 -12.34 -6.14 -7.78
C ARG A 215 -12.26 -7.65 -7.57
N GLN A 216 -11.29 -8.33 -8.19
CA GLN A 216 -11.05 -9.74 -7.91
C GLN A 216 -10.62 -9.95 -6.44
N MET A 217 -9.71 -9.12 -5.93
CA MET A 217 -9.30 -9.19 -4.51
C MET A 217 -10.46 -8.87 -3.55
N GLN A 218 -11.33 -7.93 -3.91
CA GLN A 218 -12.53 -7.62 -3.12
C GLN A 218 -13.49 -8.82 -3.08
N ALA A 219 -13.65 -9.52 -4.19
CA ALA A 219 -14.48 -10.73 -4.27
C ALA A 219 -13.87 -11.90 -3.48
N ASP A 220 -12.55 -12.07 -3.55
CA ASP A 220 -11.82 -13.12 -2.82
C ASP A 220 -11.77 -12.87 -1.29
N VAL A 221 -11.87 -11.59 -0.85
CA VAL A 221 -11.89 -11.18 0.56
C VAL A 221 -13.12 -10.31 0.84
N PRO A 222 -14.31 -10.87 0.87
CA PRO A 222 -15.56 -10.12 1.01
C PRO A 222 -15.70 -9.42 2.37
N GLY A 223 -16.62 -8.43 2.44
CA GLY A 223 -16.97 -7.71 3.67
C GLY A 223 -16.26 -6.37 3.86
N ALA A 224 -15.51 -5.88 2.89
CA ALA A 224 -15.05 -4.50 2.87
C ALA A 224 -16.14 -3.55 2.33
N THR A 225 -16.27 -2.36 2.92
CA THR A 225 -17.00 -1.26 2.28
C THR A 225 -16.16 -0.75 1.12
N VAL A 226 -16.71 -0.68 -0.08
CA VAL A 226 -15.99 -0.24 -1.28
C VAL A 226 -16.33 1.20 -1.61
N ILE A 227 -15.32 2.03 -1.84
CA ILE A 227 -15.43 3.41 -2.34
C ILE A 227 -14.63 3.50 -3.63
N THR A 228 -15.21 4.13 -4.64
CA THR A 228 -14.59 4.28 -5.97
C THR A 228 -14.04 5.68 -6.17
N LEU A 229 -12.77 5.78 -6.57
CA LEU A 229 -12.12 7.00 -7.06
C LEU A 229 -11.81 6.89 -8.55
N ALA A 230 -12.08 7.94 -9.30
CA ALA A 230 -11.69 8.05 -10.72
C ALA A 230 -10.24 8.58 -10.83
N THR A 231 -9.28 7.88 -10.23
CA THR A 231 -7.86 8.25 -10.15
C THR A 231 -6.95 7.13 -10.62
N GLY A 232 -5.70 7.48 -10.91
CA GLY A 232 -4.60 6.52 -11.12
C GLY A 232 -4.12 5.89 -9.80
N HIS A 233 -2.91 5.31 -9.84
CA HIS A 233 -2.35 4.54 -8.72
C HIS A 233 -1.98 5.38 -7.50
N SER A 234 -1.78 6.70 -7.64
CA SER A 234 -1.24 7.55 -6.57
C SER A 234 -2.19 8.71 -6.19
N PRO A 235 -3.42 8.42 -5.71
CA PRO A 235 -4.40 9.47 -5.37
C PRO A 235 -3.94 10.38 -4.21
N PHE A 236 -2.95 9.97 -3.42
CA PHE A 236 -2.32 10.82 -2.41
C PHE A 236 -1.50 11.98 -3.01
N PHE A 237 -1.16 11.90 -4.31
CA PHE A 237 -0.58 13.01 -5.08
C PHE A 237 -1.64 13.73 -5.91
N SER A 238 -2.48 12.99 -6.67
CA SER A 238 -3.39 13.58 -7.66
C SER A 238 -4.66 14.17 -7.04
N GLU A 239 -5.25 13.52 -6.02
CA GLU A 239 -6.51 13.91 -5.38
C GLU A 239 -6.41 13.88 -3.84
N PRO A 240 -5.41 14.58 -3.23
CA PRO A 240 -5.15 14.48 -1.80
C PRO A 240 -6.32 14.95 -0.92
N ASP A 241 -7.05 15.98 -1.35
CA ASP A 241 -8.19 16.53 -0.61
C ASP A 241 -9.34 15.52 -0.53
N GLN A 242 -9.71 14.92 -1.66
CA GLN A 242 -10.75 13.91 -1.71
C GLN A 242 -10.36 12.69 -0.88
N LEU A 243 -9.10 12.22 -1.02
CA LEU A 243 -8.59 11.09 -0.25
C LEU A 243 -8.60 11.37 1.26
N ALA A 244 -8.16 12.55 1.68
CA ALA A 244 -8.16 12.93 3.10
C ALA A 244 -9.57 12.93 3.69
N HIS A 245 -10.57 13.46 2.97
CA HIS A 245 -11.97 13.44 3.40
C HIS A 245 -12.52 12.01 3.55
N LEU A 246 -12.21 11.12 2.59
CA LEU A 246 -12.64 9.71 2.68
C LEU A 246 -12.01 9.00 3.87
N ILE A 247 -10.72 9.22 4.11
CA ILE A 247 -10.02 8.64 5.27
C ILE A 247 -10.61 9.18 6.58
N ALA A 248 -10.83 10.50 6.68
CA ALA A 248 -11.43 11.12 7.86
C ALA A 248 -12.83 10.57 8.16
N THR A 249 -13.67 10.42 7.12
CA THR A 249 -15.00 9.82 7.24
C THR A 249 -14.92 8.35 7.71
N ALA A 250 -13.96 7.59 7.18
CA ALA A 250 -13.75 6.21 7.58
C ALA A 250 -13.24 6.07 9.01
N ALA A 251 -12.50 7.07 9.52
CA ALA A 251 -11.90 7.08 10.85
C ALA A 251 -12.87 7.55 11.96
N SER A 252 -13.94 8.21 11.58
CA SER A 252 -14.98 8.66 12.51
C SER A 252 -15.88 7.52 12.96
#